data_2484fffff8a763bc5469506a6de8c65a
#
_entry.id   2484fffff8a763bc5469506a6de8c65a
#
_cell.length_a   1.000
_cell.length_b   1.000
_cell.length_c   1.000
_cell.angle_alpha   90.00
_cell.angle_beta   90.00
_cell.angle_gamma   90.00
#
_symmetry.space_group_name_H-M   'P 1'
#
loop_
_entity.id
_entity.type
_entity.pdbx_description
1 polymer ?
#
loop_
_entity_poly.entity_id
_entity_poly.type
_entity_poly.pdbx_seq_one_letter_code
_entity_poly.pdbx_strand_id
1 'polypeptide(L)'
;MSSIKLTADSGGGTVELKAPATTTSNAALQFKLPVADGTSGQALTTNASGQLAFATVAGGKILQVKQTVKTDTSSLNPFGAGNAWDTDSFFSLAITPSATTSKIHVTGKVNVGVHEGNGIYVLLRVNGAVLTAATGDTASGRVRITSLGYLHGYNIATATYNIQSGAIDIPFDFLHSPSSTSQQTYSLRLYTSHPGSSAGYINRTSNDGDVYYTPRAISTITAMEVGA
;
A
#
# COMPACT_ATOMS: atom_id res chain seq x y z
N MET A 1 -15.75 43.61 -26.80
CA MET A 1 -14.90 42.96 -25.78
C MET A 1 -13.44 43.19 -26.20
N SER A 2 -12.65 43.71 -25.30
CA SER A 2 -11.21 43.88 -25.55
C SER A 2 -10.49 42.60 -25.30
N SER A 3 -9.58 42.22 -26.19
CA SER A 3 -8.75 41.00 -26.08
C SER A 3 -7.34 41.26 -26.60
N ILE A 4 -6.39 40.51 -26.09
CA ILE A 4 -5.04 40.44 -26.69
C ILE A 4 -5.00 39.17 -27.53
N LYS A 5 -4.72 39.32 -28.83
CA LYS A 5 -4.66 38.23 -29.80
C LYS A 5 -3.25 38.06 -30.29
N LEU A 6 -2.74 36.85 -30.14
CA LEU A 6 -1.42 36.46 -30.66
C LEU A 6 -1.60 35.52 -31.83
N THR A 7 -0.95 35.82 -32.95
CA THR A 7 -0.97 34.98 -34.17
C THR A 7 0.23 34.05 -34.13
N ALA A 8 0.04 32.80 -34.52
CA ALA A 8 1.14 31.85 -34.65
C ALA A 8 2.06 32.25 -35.82
N ASP A 9 3.35 32.03 -35.68
CA ASP A 9 4.38 32.35 -36.67
C ASP A 9 4.18 31.59 -37.99
N SER A 10 3.55 30.42 -37.94
CA SER A 10 3.19 29.62 -39.10
C SER A 10 1.90 28.87 -38.88
N GLY A 11 1.16 28.54 -39.96
CA GLY A 11 -0.06 27.74 -39.89
C GLY A 11 -1.35 28.50 -39.57
N GLY A 12 -1.31 29.83 -39.36
CA GLY A 12 -2.49 30.71 -39.28
C GLY A 12 -3.38 30.58 -38.04
N GLY A 13 -2.93 29.86 -36.99
CA GLY A 13 -3.64 29.77 -35.72
C GLY A 13 -3.48 31.01 -34.82
N THR A 14 -4.40 31.25 -33.91
CA THR A 14 -4.34 32.37 -32.94
C THR A 14 -4.61 31.87 -31.54
N VAL A 15 -3.93 32.46 -30.55
CA VAL A 15 -4.24 32.35 -29.11
C VAL A 15 -4.79 33.70 -28.64
N GLU A 16 -5.90 33.69 -27.91
CA GLU A 16 -6.57 34.90 -27.47
C GLU A 16 -6.79 34.90 -25.97
N LEU A 17 -6.36 36.00 -25.33
CA LEU A 17 -6.70 36.29 -23.90
C LEU A 17 -7.91 37.23 -23.90
N LYS A 18 -9.05 36.75 -23.42
CA LYS A 18 -10.31 37.50 -23.33
C LYS A 18 -10.63 37.87 -21.90
N ALA A 19 -11.12 39.06 -21.69
CA ALA A 19 -11.78 39.43 -20.44
C ALA A 19 -13.06 38.61 -20.27
N PRO A 20 -13.43 38.20 -19.05
CA PRO A 20 -14.76 37.64 -18.78
C PRO A 20 -15.86 38.63 -19.11
N ALA A 21 -17.08 38.16 -19.33
CA ALA A 21 -18.23 39.02 -19.60
C ALA A 21 -18.53 40.03 -18.45
N THR A 22 -18.32 39.58 -17.21
CA THR A 22 -18.46 40.36 -15.99
C THR A 22 -17.41 39.95 -14.97
N THR A 23 -17.01 40.84 -14.09
CA THR A 23 -16.22 40.56 -12.90
C THR A 23 -17.10 40.66 -11.66
N THR A 24 -16.74 39.97 -10.57
CA THR A 24 -17.47 40.05 -9.31
C THR A 24 -17.53 41.49 -8.82
N SER A 25 -18.72 42.03 -8.63
CA SER A 25 -18.96 43.40 -8.21
C SER A 25 -18.33 44.47 -9.11
N ASN A 26 -18.16 44.18 -10.41
CA ASN A 26 -17.46 45.03 -11.38
C ASN A 26 -16.03 45.43 -10.97
N ALA A 27 -15.37 44.63 -10.14
CA ALA A 27 -14.01 44.89 -9.70
C ALA A 27 -13.01 44.85 -10.85
N ALA A 28 -12.01 45.72 -10.82
CA ALA A 28 -10.87 45.65 -11.71
C ALA A 28 -9.94 44.51 -11.24
N LEU A 29 -9.84 43.46 -12.05
CA LEU A 29 -8.90 42.36 -11.82
C LEU A 29 -7.56 42.63 -12.51
N GLN A 30 -6.48 42.48 -11.78
CA GLN A 30 -5.13 42.63 -12.30
C GLN A 30 -4.40 41.29 -12.22
N PHE A 31 -3.72 40.88 -13.28
CA PHE A 31 -2.79 39.80 -13.29
C PHE A 31 -1.39 40.34 -13.55
N LYS A 32 -0.60 40.47 -12.49
CA LYS A 32 0.80 40.89 -12.58
C LYS A 32 1.66 39.72 -12.96
N LEU A 33 2.34 39.80 -14.08
CA LEU A 33 3.22 38.74 -14.57
C LEU A 33 4.37 38.47 -13.60
N PRO A 34 4.90 37.24 -13.58
CA PRO A 34 6.10 36.91 -12.80
C PRO A 34 7.29 37.78 -13.23
N VAL A 35 8.19 38.03 -12.30
CA VAL A 35 9.43 38.81 -12.54
C VAL A 35 10.54 37.97 -13.18
N ALA A 36 10.40 36.64 -13.23
CA ALA A 36 11.35 35.69 -13.80
C ALA A 36 10.64 34.51 -14.43
N ASP A 37 11.33 33.85 -15.34
CA ASP A 37 10.85 32.62 -15.96
C ASP A 37 10.75 31.49 -14.93
N GLY A 38 9.81 30.59 -15.15
CA GLY A 38 9.67 29.36 -14.39
C GLY A 38 10.67 28.28 -14.83
N THR A 39 10.76 27.22 -14.04
CA THR A 39 11.49 26.00 -14.39
C THR A 39 10.53 24.88 -14.81
N SER A 40 11.05 23.84 -15.48
CA SER A 40 10.22 22.70 -15.88
C SER A 40 9.46 22.11 -14.71
N GLY A 41 8.15 21.82 -14.90
CA GLY A 41 7.28 21.26 -13.88
C GLY A 41 6.61 22.29 -12.95
N GLN A 42 6.85 23.57 -13.13
CA GLN A 42 6.14 24.62 -12.40
C GLN A 42 4.84 25.04 -13.14
N ALA A 43 3.83 25.38 -12.38
CA ALA A 43 2.61 25.99 -12.89
C ALA A 43 2.56 27.49 -12.57
N LEU A 44 1.90 28.25 -13.45
CA LEU A 44 1.59 29.64 -13.18
C LEU A 44 0.43 29.71 -12.16
N THR A 45 0.70 30.23 -10.98
CA THR A 45 -0.22 30.32 -9.85
C THR A 45 -0.51 31.78 -9.49
N THR A 46 -1.55 32.02 -8.70
CA THR A 46 -1.88 33.34 -8.16
C THR A 46 -1.89 33.32 -6.64
N ASN A 47 -1.51 34.43 -6.03
CA ASN A 47 -1.50 34.62 -4.56
C ASN A 47 -2.81 35.21 -4.01
N ALA A 48 -3.92 35.13 -4.73
CA ALA A 48 -5.22 35.76 -4.42
C ALA A 48 -5.23 37.30 -4.43
N SER A 49 -4.09 37.96 -4.69
CA SER A 49 -3.99 39.43 -4.86
C SER A 49 -3.61 39.82 -6.29
N GLY A 50 -3.81 38.89 -7.26
CA GLY A 50 -3.54 39.09 -8.67
C GLY A 50 -2.07 39.02 -9.09
N GLN A 51 -1.14 38.79 -8.18
CA GLN A 51 0.25 38.52 -8.53
C GLN A 51 0.39 37.09 -9.04
N LEU A 52 0.89 36.92 -10.26
CA LEU A 52 1.25 35.62 -10.84
C LEU A 52 2.70 35.27 -10.48
N ALA A 53 2.93 33.99 -10.19
CA ALA A 53 4.27 33.44 -9.93
C ALA A 53 4.31 32.00 -10.44
N PHE A 54 5.49 31.55 -10.85
CA PHE A 54 5.71 30.13 -11.08
C PHE A 54 5.94 29.43 -9.76
N ALA A 55 5.13 28.42 -9.46
CA ALA A 55 5.24 27.61 -8.27
C ALA A 55 5.26 26.13 -8.65
N THR A 56 6.03 25.35 -7.91
CA THR A 56 5.95 23.90 -8.01
C THR A 56 4.52 23.49 -7.62
N VAL A 57 3.82 22.83 -8.55
CA VAL A 57 2.54 22.22 -8.20
C VAL A 57 2.85 21.13 -7.18
N ALA A 58 2.31 21.30 -5.98
CA ALA A 58 2.29 20.19 -5.04
C ALA A 58 1.53 19.05 -5.73
N GLY A 59 2.24 18.10 -6.30
CA GLY A 59 1.65 16.88 -6.84
C GLY A 59 0.78 16.24 -5.77
N GLY A 60 -0.22 15.46 -6.17
CA GLY A 60 -1.02 14.71 -5.19
C GLY A 60 -0.07 13.99 -4.23
N LYS A 61 -0.47 13.88 -2.96
CA LYS A 61 0.42 13.30 -1.92
C LYS A 61 0.81 11.84 -2.19
N ILE A 62 0.12 11.15 -3.07
CA ILE A 62 0.52 9.82 -3.55
C ILE A 62 1.41 9.98 -4.78
N LEU A 63 2.69 9.69 -4.63
CA LEU A 63 3.72 9.88 -5.66
C LEU A 63 3.89 8.65 -6.55
N GLN A 64 3.74 7.46 -5.99
CA GLN A 64 3.73 6.20 -6.72
C GLN A 64 2.94 5.13 -5.98
N VAL A 65 2.42 4.17 -6.73
CA VAL A 65 1.74 2.98 -6.21
C VAL A 65 2.34 1.76 -6.87
N LYS A 66 2.69 0.76 -6.06
CA LYS A 66 3.14 -0.56 -6.50
C LYS A 66 2.34 -1.64 -5.81
N GLN A 67 2.09 -2.74 -6.50
CA GLN A 67 1.39 -3.90 -5.96
C GLN A 67 2.04 -5.19 -6.44
N THR A 68 2.11 -6.15 -5.53
CA THR A 68 2.38 -7.56 -5.85
C THR A 68 1.12 -8.36 -5.52
N VAL A 69 0.69 -9.18 -6.47
CA VAL A 69 -0.40 -10.14 -6.32
C VAL A 69 0.17 -11.53 -6.43
N LYS A 70 -0.08 -12.35 -5.42
CA LYS A 70 0.25 -13.79 -5.45
C LYS A 70 -1.03 -14.56 -5.72
N THR A 71 -1.08 -15.26 -6.84
CA THR A 71 -2.21 -16.09 -7.27
C THR A 71 -1.96 -17.59 -7.11
N ASP A 72 -0.70 -18.00 -7.15
CA ASP A 72 -0.27 -19.37 -6.91
C ASP A 72 -0.28 -19.71 -5.41
N THR A 73 -0.19 -20.99 -5.11
CA THR A 73 -0.17 -21.48 -3.74
C THR A 73 1.25 -21.73 -3.23
N SER A 74 1.42 -21.71 -1.92
CA SER A 74 2.67 -22.15 -1.27
C SER A 74 2.35 -22.98 -0.04
N SER A 75 3.16 -23.98 0.24
CA SER A 75 3.10 -24.77 1.48
C SER A 75 4.18 -24.30 2.44
N LEU A 76 3.79 -24.04 3.67
CA LEU A 76 4.65 -23.64 4.78
C LEU A 76 4.75 -24.85 5.73
N ASN A 77 5.80 -25.64 5.60
CA ASN A 77 5.99 -26.86 6.38
C ASN A 77 7.46 -27.01 6.81
N PRO A 78 7.77 -27.19 8.12
CA PRO A 78 6.85 -27.16 9.25
C PRO A 78 6.36 -25.73 9.58
N PHE A 79 5.10 -25.58 9.99
CA PHE A 79 4.49 -24.33 10.39
C PHE A 79 3.99 -24.45 11.83
N GLY A 80 4.77 -24.00 12.81
CA GLY A 80 4.49 -24.16 14.22
C GLY A 80 5.20 -23.12 15.09
N ALA A 81 4.99 -23.17 16.39
CA ALA A 81 5.68 -22.30 17.33
C ALA A 81 7.21 -22.47 17.19
N GLY A 82 7.90 -21.39 16.91
CA GLY A 82 9.34 -21.39 16.64
C GLY A 82 9.71 -21.59 15.17
N ASN A 83 8.78 -21.97 14.28
CA ASN A 83 8.98 -22.11 12.84
C ASN A 83 8.29 -20.98 12.09
N ALA A 84 8.97 -19.84 11.96
CA ALA A 84 8.49 -18.72 11.20
C ALA A 84 8.86 -18.85 9.72
N TRP A 85 7.98 -18.41 8.84
CA TRP A 85 8.19 -18.35 7.41
C TRP A 85 8.26 -16.93 6.91
N ASP A 86 9.39 -16.58 6.32
CA ASP A 86 9.61 -15.30 5.69
C ASP A 86 9.24 -15.37 4.21
N THR A 87 8.42 -14.43 3.75
CA THR A 87 7.88 -14.46 2.39
C THR A 87 8.75 -13.74 1.37
N ASP A 88 9.96 -13.32 1.76
CA ASP A 88 10.85 -12.49 0.93
C ASP A 88 11.07 -13.03 -0.49
N SER A 89 11.16 -14.35 -0.64
CA SER A 89 11.46 -14.98 -1.93
C SER A 89 10.25 -15.25 -2.82
N PHE A 90 9.02 -15.24 -2.27
CA PHE A 90 7.84 -15.64 -3.03
C PHE A 90 6.65 -14.68 -2.90
N PHE A 91 6.67 -13.77 -1.94
CA PHE A 91 5.63 -12.76 -1.77
C PHE A 91 6.22 -11.52 -1.09
N SER A 92 6.78 -10.64 -1.91
CA SER A 92 7.37 -9.38 -1.47
C SER A 92 7.14 -8.28 -2.50
N LEU A 93 7.37 -7.03 -2.09
CA LEU A 93 7.20 -5.86 -2.94
C LEU A 93 8.30 -4.85 -2.66
N ALA A 94 8.95 -4.38 -3.72
CA ALA A 94 9.98 -3.36 -3.65
C ALA A 94 9.48 -2.00 -4.14
N ILE A 95 9.79 -0.94 -3.39
CA ILE A 95 9.50 0.45 -3.74
C ILE A 95 10.70 1.32 -3.37
N THR A 96 11.01 2.31 -4.20
CA THR A 96 12.12 3.25 -3.96
C THR A 96 11.52 4.62 -3.68
N PRO A 97 11.62 5.14 -2.43
CA PRO A 97 11.10 6.46 -2.09
C PRO A 97 11.84 7.55 -2.87
N SER A 98 11.13 8.58 -3.32
CA SER A 98 11.69 9.72 -4.06
C SER A 98 12.37 10.74 -3.15
N ALA A 99 12.02 10.78 -1.87
CA ALA A 99 12.61 11.67 -0.88
C ALA A 99 12.75 10.97 0.49
N THR A 100 13.72 11.42 1.30
CA THR A 100 13.92 10.92 2.68
C THR A 100 12.76 11.28 3.62
N THR A 101 11.97 12.29 3.26
CA THR A 101 10.76 12.71 4.01
C THR A 101 9.50 11.94 3.60
N SER A 102 9.55 11.21 2.47
CA SER A 102 8.43 10.39 2.02
C SER A 102 8.09 9.28 3.02
N LYS A 103 6.81 8.99 3.14
CA LYS A 103 6.31 7.83 3.88
C LYS A 103 5.81 6.76 2.91
N ILE A 104 5.87 5.51 3.32
CA ILE A 104 5.35 4.40 2.53
C ILE A 104 4.16 3.78 3.27
N HIS A 105 2.97 3.92 2.72
CA HIS A 105 1.79 3.23 3.21
C HIS A 105 1.78 1.81 2.62
N VAL A 106 1.99 0.81 3.47
CA VAL A 106 1.99 -0.61 3.11
C VAL A 106 0.70 -1.23 3.60
N THR A 107 -0.09 -1.76 2.69
CA THR A 107 -1.36 -2.41 2.99
C THR A 107 -1.55 -3.65 2.15
N GLY A 108 -2.39 -4.57 2.62
CA GLY A 108 -2.70 -5.77 1.87
C GLY A 108 -3.37 -6.84 2.71
N LYS A 109 -3.39 -8.04 2.17
CA LYS A 109 -3.89 -9.23 2.84
C LYS A 109 -3.06 -10.45 2.44
N VAL A 110 -2.91 -11.38 3.36
CA VAL A 110 -2.42 -12.71 3.07
C VAL A 110 -3.52 -13.72 3.38
N ASN A 111 -3.84 -14.57 2.40
CA ASN A 111 -4.79 -15.65 2.59
C ASN A 111 -4.04 -16.89 3.09
N VAL A 112 -4.42 -17.42 4.25
CA VAL A 112 -3.73 -18.55 4.88
C VAL A 112 -4.74 -19.60 5.31
N GLY A 113 -4.53 -20.83 4.84
CA GLY A 113 -5.17 -22.04 5.35
C GLY A 113 -4.24 -22.77 6.31
N VAL A 114 -4.77 -23.26 7.42
CA VAL A 114 -4.06 -24.10 8.37
C VAL A 114 -4.94 -25.28 8.76
N HIS A 115 -4.28 -26.33 9.23
CA HIS A 115 -4.97 -27.47 9.83
C HIS A 115 -5.24 -27.15 11.30
N GLU A 116 -6.51 -27.17 11.68
CA GLU A 116 -7.02 -27.03 13.07
C GLU A 116 -6.68 -25.70 13.81
N GLY A 117 -7.71 -25.11 14.41
CA GLY A 117 -7.79 -24.18 15.54
C GLY A 117 -6.61 -23.27 15.90
N ASN A 118 -5.78 -22.87 14.93
CA ASN A 118 -4.54 -22.14 15.18
C ASN A 118 -4.69 -20.63 14.93
N GLY A 119 -4.14 -19.84 15.82
CA GLY A 119 -3.84 -18.44 15.56
C GLY A 119 -2.70 -18.32 14.55
N ILE A 120 -2.89 -17.51 13.52
CA ILE A 120 -1.87 -17.20 12.52
C ILE A 120 -1.39 -15.78 12.78
N TYR A 121 -0.11 -15.64 13.07
CA TYR A 121 0.53 -14.38 13.35
C TYR A 121 1.22 -13.84 12.12
N VAL A 122 0.97 -12.57 11.83
CA VAL A 122 1.57 -11.84 10.71
C VAL A 122 2.41 -10.69 11.27
N LEU A 123 3.68 -10.63 10.84
CA LEU A 123 4.55 -9.49 11.09
C LEU A 123 4.96 -8.89 9.75
N LEU A 124 4.80 -7.57 9.64
CA LEU A 124 5.34 -6.84 8.49
C LEU A 124 6.86 -6.76 8.61
N ARG A 125 7.55 -6.99 7.50
CA ARG A 125 9.01 -6.93 7.37
C ARG A 125 9.41 -5.85 6.37
N VAL A 126 10.59 -5.31 6.58
CA VAL A 126 11.28 -4.43 5.62
C VAL A 126 12.73 -4.83 5.54
N ASN A 127 13.25 -4.97 4.32
CA ASN A 127 14.65 -5.29 4.04
C ASN A 127 15.15 -6.53 4.81
N GLY A 128 14.33 -7.58 4.90
CA GLY A 128 14.66 -8.82 5.58
C GLY A 128 14.52 -8.81 7.10
N ALA A 129 14.14 -7.69 7.73
CA ALA A 129 13.96 -7.57 9.18
C ALA A 129 12.49 -7.28 9.53
N VAL A 130 12.05 -7.72 10.71
CA VAL A 130 10.71 -7.36 11.24
C VAL A 130 10.66 -5.86 11.47
N LEU A 131 9.64 -5.20 10.95
CA LEU A 131 9.36 -3.79 11.18
C LEU A 131 8.72 -3.63 12.55
N THR A 132 9.54 -3.42 13.58
CA THR A 132 9.10 -3.36 14.98
C THR A 132 8.10 -2.24 15.26
N ALA A 133 8.18 -1.13 14.51
CA ALA A 133 7.20 -0.04 14.59
C ALA A 133 5.79 -0.46 14.16
N ALA A 134 5.66 -1.52 13.34
CA ALA A 134 4.38 -2.08 12.89
C ALA A 134 3.88 -3.21 13.80
N THR A 135 4.38 -3.34 15.03
CA THR A 135 3.95 -4.36 15.98
C THR A 135 3.34 -3.73 17.23
N GLY A 136 2.47 -4.49 17.93
CA GLY A 136 1.87 -4.05 19.17
C GLY A 136 2.89 -3.69 20.27
N ASP A 137 2.42 -3.17 21.39
CA ASP A 137 3.24 -2.77 22.53
C ASP A 137 3.97 -3.94 23.21
N THR A 138 4.92 -3.61 24.06
CA THR A 138 5.65 -4.61 24.87
C THR A 138 4.84 -4.94 26.11
N ALA A 139 4.45 -6.22 26.26
CA ALA A 139 3.67 -6.68 27.39
C ALA A 139 4.23 -8.01 27.93
N SER A 140 5.22 -7.94 28.80
CA SER A 140 5.88 -9.12 29.40
C SER A 140 6.38 -10.13 28.35
N GLY A 141 6.08 -11.41 28.45
CA GLY A 141 6.46 -12.45 27.48
C GLY A 141 5.52 -12.62 26.28
N ARG A 142 4.60 -11.68 26.05
CA ARG A 142 3.67 -11.77 24.92
C ARG A 142 4.36 -11.49 23.60
N VAL A 143 3.97 -12.23 22.57
CA VAL A 143 4.47 -12.01 21.22
C VAL A 143 3.85 -10.73 20.66
N ARG A 144 4.68 -9.88 20.07
CA ARG A 144 4.27 -8.67 19.39
C ARG A 144 4.10 -8.96 17.89
N ILE A 145 2.97 -8.65 17.34
CA ILE A 145 2.60 -8.94 15.95
C ILE A 145 2.00 -7.72 15.27
N THR A 146 2.00 -7.70 13.94
CA THR A 146 1.31 -6.68 13.14
C THR A 146 -0.17 -7.01 13.04
N SER A 147 -0.51 -8.27 12.79
CA SER A 147 -1.90 -8.70 12.61
C SER A 147 -2.07 -10.16 13.02
N LEU A 148 -3.31 -10.53 13.33
CA LEU A 148 -3.68 -11.87 13.78
C LEU A 148 -4.87 -12.36 12.97
N GLY A 149 -4.76 -13.60 12.46
CA GLY A 149 -5.89 -14.39 12.00
C GLY A 149 -6.11 -15.58 12.90
N TYR A 150 -7.34 -16.01 13.07
CA TYR A 150 -7.67 -17.20 13.84
C TYR A 150 -8.69 -18.07 13.08
N LEU A 151 -8.28 -19.26 12.70
CA LEU A 151 -9.20 -20.28 12.20
C LEU A 151 -9.74 -21.06 13.38
N HIS A 152 -10.97 -20.73 13.78
CA HIS A 152 -11.64 -21.39 14.87
C HIS A 152 -12.11 -22.81 14.44
N GLY A 153 -11.46 -23.82 15.03
CA GLY A 153 -12.01 -25.17 15.02
C GLY A 153 -13.07 -25.30 16.10
N TYR A 154 -14.31 -25.40 15.71
CA TYR A 154 -15.38 -25.75 16.67
C TYR A 154 -15.27 -27.24 16.99
N ASN A 155 -14.63 -27.55 18.11
CA ASN A 155 -14.60 -28.92 18.65
C ASN A 155 -15.89 -29.15 19.43
N ILE A 156 -16.96 -29.57 18.74
CA ILE A 156 -18.03 -30.30 19.43
C ILE A 156 -17.55 -31.76 19.48
N ALA A 157 -17.42 -32.30 20.66
CA ALA A 157 -16.94 -33.66 20.95
C ALA A 157 -17.69 -34.80 20.22
N THR A 158 -18.60 -34.52 19.31
CA THR A 158 -19.45 -35.47 18.58
C THR A 158 -19.59 -35.23 17.09
N ALA A 159 -19.04 -34.16 16.52
CA ALA A 159 -19.07 -33.92 15.06
C ALA A 159 -17.66 -33.74 14.53
N THR A 160 -17.20 -34.69 13.74
CA THR A 160 -15.94 -34.60 12.95
C THR A 160 -16.12 -33.54 11.86
N TYR A 161 -16.21 -32.26 12.23
CA TYR A 161 -16.11 -31.19 11.24
C TYR A 161 -14.65 -31.01 10.88
N ASN A 162 -14.33 -31.42 9.68
CA ASN A 162 -13.00 -31.38 9.12
C ASN A 162 -12.68 -29.92 8.71
N ILE A 163 -12.04 -29.15 9.61
CA ILE A 163 -11.65 -27.73 9.39
C ILE A 163 -10.56 -27.59 8.31
N GLN A 164 -10.17 -28.69 7.67
CA GLN A 164 -9.20 -28.72 6.58
C GLN A 164 -9.63 -27.91 5.35
N SER A 165 -10.89 -27.47 5.30
CA SER A 165 -11.41 -26.64 4.20
C SER A 165 -11.44 -25.15 4.53
N GLY A 166 -10.86 -24.71 5.64
CA GLY A 166 -10.82 -23.30 6.03
C GLY A 166 -9.55 -22.58 5.57
N ALA A 167 -9.73 -21.37 5.07
CA ALA A 167 -8.66 -20.39 4.87
C ALA A 167 -9.20 -19.01 5.20
N ILE A 168 -8.36 -18.11 5.73
CA ILE A 168 -8.77 -16.77 6.09
C ILE A 168 -7.87 -15.72 5.45
N ASP A 169 -8.46 -14.58 5.17
CA ASP A 169 -7.72 -13.38 4.80
C ASP A 169 -7.27 -12.65 6.08
N ILE A 170 -5.98 -12.43 6.21
CA ILE A 170 -5.40 -11.68 7.32
C ILE A 170 -4.91 -10.35 6.77
N PRO A 171 -5.61 -9.24 7.04
CA PRO A 171 -5.23 -7.93 6.57
C PRO A 171 -4.04 -7.40 7.36
N PHE A 172 -3.26 -6.52 6.74
CA PHE A 172 -2.22 -5.72 7.39
C PHE A 172 -2.19 -4.33 6.78
N ASP A 173 -1.83 -3.35 7.61
CA ASP A 173 -1.77 -1.95 7.24
C ASP A 173 -0.77 -1.22 8.13
N PHE A 174 0.11 -0.42 7.53
CA PHE A 174 1.05 0.41 8.27
C PHE A 174 1.63 1.54 7.42
N LEU A 175 1.76 2.73 8.00
CA LEU A 175 2.43 3.87 7.39
C LEU A 175 3.88 3.94 7.90
N HIS A 176 4.82 3.45 7.11
CA HIS A 176 6.25 3.42 7.42
C HIS A 176 6.95 4.72 7.02
N SER A 177 7.88 5.19 7.85
CA SER A 177 8.80 6.30 7.56
C SER A 177 10.21 5.74 7.38
N PRO A 178 10.64 5.40 6.18
CA PRO A 178 11.94 4.76 5.95
C PRO A 178 13.11 5.72 6.13
N SER A 179 12.89 7.04 6.05
CA SER A 179 13.92 8.09 6.10
C SER A 179 15.08 7.84 5.13
N SER A 180 14.80 7.29 3.97
CA SER A 180 15.77 6.83 2.97
C SER A 180 15.21 6.95 1.57
N THR A 181 16.08 7.19 0.60
CA THR A 181 15.80 7.07 -0.85
C THR A 181 16.29 5.75 -1.44
N SER A 182 16.85 4.86 -0.63
CA SER A 182 17.19 3.50 -1.07
C SER A 182 15.94 2.65 -1.19
N GLN A 183 16.00 1.64 -2.08
CA GLN A 183 14.91 0.68 -2.26
C GLN A 183 14.53 0.03 -0.92
N GLN A 184 13.23 -0.01 -0.64
CA GLN A 184 12.64 -0.72 0.49
C GLN A 184 11.89 -1.95 -0.03
N THR A 185 12.22 -3.12 0.49
CA THR A 185 11.54 -4.37 0.15
C THR A 185 10.68 -4.81 1.31
N TYR A 186 9.36 -4.81 1.11
CA TYR A 186 8.38 -5.25 2.10
C TYR A 186 8.00 -6.70 1.86
N SER A 187 7.85 -7.44 2.94
CA SER A 187 7.46 -8.85 2.97
C SER A 187 6.74 -9.16 4.28
N LEU A 188 6.37 -10.40 4.49
CA LEU A 188 5.72 -10.85 5.72
C LEU A 188 6.55 -11.93 6.41
N ARG A 189 6.44 -12.01 7.72
CA ARG A 189 6.77 -13.19 8.52
C ARG A 189 5.47 -13.79 9.03
N LEU A 190 5.31 -15.07 8.80
CA LEU A 190 4.13 -15.84 9.19
C LEU A 190 4.53 -16.95 10.16
N TYR A 191 3.77 -17.15 11.23
CA TYR A 191 3.91 -18.30 12.11
C TYR A 191 2.59 -18.55 12.87
N THR A 192 2.46 -19.71 13.48
CA THR A 192 1.27 -20.08 14.25
C THR A 192 1.55 -20.03 15.75
N SER A 193 0.51 -19.79 16.53
CA SER A 193 0.55 -19.83 17.99
C SER A 193 0.68 -21.24 18.57
N HIS A 194 0.41 -22.28 17.77
CA HIS A 194 0.35 -23.65 18.30
C HIS A 194 1.74 -24.32 18.29
N PRO A 195 2.17 -24.92 19.41
CA PRO A 195 3.38 -25.73 19.44
C PRO A 195 3.12 -27.06 18.73
N GLY A 196 3.73 -27.25 17.59
CA GLY A 196 3.63 -28.48 16.82
C GLY A 196 3.87 -28.26 15.33
N SER A 197 4.13 -29.32 14.59
CA SER A 197 4.37 -29.29 13.15
C SER A 197 3.03 -29.30 12.38
N SER A 198 2.29 -28.21 12.39
CA SER A 198 1.17 -28.03 11.47
C SER A 198 1.69 -27.49 10.15
N ALA A 199 1.09 -27.86 9.04
CA ALA A 199 1.36 -27.22 7.77
C ALA A 199 0.46 -25.98 7.62
N GLY A 200 1.03 -24.87 7.15
CA GLY A 200 0.30 -23.69 6.69
C GLY A 200 0.31 -23.63 5.17
N TYR A 201 -0.67 -23.01 4.59
CA TYR A 201 -0.83 -22.93 3.13
C TYR A 201 -1.23 -21.53 2.72
N ILE A 202 -0.57 -20.98 1.72
CA ILE A 202 -0.92 -19.69 1.13
C ILE A 202 -1.90 -19.93 -0.01
N ASN A 203 -2.96 -19.11 -0.07
CA ASN A 203 -3.97 -19.04 -1.14
C ASN A 203 -4.74 -20.34 -1.36
N ARG A 204 -4.78 -21.23 -0.39
CA ARG A 204 -5.59 -22.43 -0.40
C ARG A 204 -5.91 -22.93 1.00
N THR A 205 -6.88 -23.81 1.08
CA THR A 205 -7.21 -24.57 2.28
C THR A 205 -6.14 -25.66 2.55
N SER A 206 -6.14 -26.24 3.75
CA SER A 206 -5.23 -27.34 4.07
C SER A 206 -5.57 -28.60 3.27
N ASN A 207 -6.86 -28.87 3.06
CA ASN A 207 -7.30 -29.87 2.09
C ASN A 207 -7.29 -29.25 0.69
N ASP A 208 -6.59 -29.88 -0.26
CA ASP A 208 -6.43 -29.39 -1.64
C ASP A 208 -7.20 -30.26 -2.63
N GLY A 209 -8.27 -30.90 -2.19
CA GLY A 209 -9.13 -31.72 -3.05
C GLY A 209 -9.84 -30.88 -4.11
N ASP A 210 -10.11 -31.47 -5.28
CA ASP A 210 -10.86 -30.83 -6.36
C ASP A 210 -12.38 -30.91 -6.07
N VAL A 211 -12.81 -30.04 -5.11
CA VAL A 211 -14.21 -29.97 -4.68
C VAL A 211 -14.58 -28.49 -4.41
N TYR A 212 -15.84 -28.13 -4.55
CA TYR A 212 -16.33 -26.76 -4.49
C TYR A 212 -16.05 -26.03 -3.15
N TYR A 213 -15.82 -26.74 -2.06
CA TYR A 213 -15.55 -26.19 -0.73
C TYR A 213 -14.04 -26.08 -0.38
N THR A 214 -13.16 -26.30 -1.35
CA THR A 214 -11.71 -26.08 -1.22
C THR A 214 -11.22 -24.96 -2.16
N PRO A 215 -11.66 -23.71 -1.96
CA PRO A 215 -11.41 -22.62 -2.88
C PRO A 215 -9.93 -22.23 -2.92
N ARG A 216 -9.56 -21.61 -4.02
CA ARG A 216 -8.30 -20.87 -4.19
C ARG A 216 -8.54 -19.39 -4.00
N ALA A 217 -7.59 -18.71 -3.37
CA ALA A 217 -7.64 -17.29 -3.09
C ALA A 217 -6.42 -16.57 -3.67
N ILE A 218 -6.34 -15.26 -3.39
CA ILE A 218 -5.17 -14.44 -3.71
C ILE A 218 -4.68 -13.71 -2.47
N SER A 219 -3.38 -13.46 -2.42
CA SER A 219 -2.76 -12.53 -1.47
C SER A 219 -2.25 -11.30 -2.18
N THR A 220 -2.33 -10.15 -1.55
CA THR A 220 -1.89 -8.87 -2.13
C THR A 220 -1.06 -8.08 -1.13
N ILE A 221 -0.03 -7.40 -1.64
CA ILE A 221 0.70 -6.38 -0.92
C ILE A 221 0.80 -5.15 -1.81
N THR A 222 0.40 -4.01 -1.29
CA THR A 222 0.43 -2.71 -1.97
C THR A 222 1.29 -1.74 -1.16
N ALA A 223 2.17 -1.02 -1.82
CA ALA A 223 2.92 0.08 -1.24
C ALA A 223 2.62 1.36 -2.01
N MET A 224 2.27 2.41 -1.29
CA MET A 224 2.01 3.75 -1.81
C MET A 224 3.00 4.72 -1.19
N GLU A 225 3.76 5.43 -2.02
CA GLU A 225 4.58 6.54 -1.54
C GLU A 225 3.72 7.76 -1.31
N VAL A 226 3.75 8.25 -0.08
CA VAL A 226 3.08 9.49 0.34
C VAL A 226 4.13 10.58 0.51
N GLY A 227 4.04 11.62 -0.30
CA GLY A 227 4.90 12.81 -0.21
C GLY A 227 4.65 13.59 1.08
N ALA A 228 5.67 14.30 1.54
CA ALA A 228 5.58 15.19 2.70
C ALA A 228 4.75 16.45 2.42
#